data_f4e1757123d938c1dc3b941be2ff03f3
#
_entry.id   f4e1757123d938c1dc3b941be2ff03f3
#
_cell.length_a   1.000
_cell.length_b   1.000
_cell.length_c   1.000
_cell.angle_alpha   90.00
_cell.angle_beta   90.00
_cell.angle_gamma   90.00
#
_symmetry.space_group_name_H-M   'P 1'
#
loop_
_entity.id
_entity.type
_entity.pdbx_description
1 polymer ?
#
loop_
_entity_poly.entity_id
_entity_poly.type
_entity_poly.pdbx_seq_one_letter_code
_entity_poly.pdbx_strand_id
1 'polypeptide(L)'
;MVGSTVWCVVAGLLANGNFERGPLASQLRGTQVVGASSVPSWRTSGFVEYIPSGRKQGDMVLVVPEGAYAVRLGNEASISQRLRGAVPGARYSLTFSAARTCAQAEALNVTASGQSGVLAMQTMYSSNGWDSYAWAWVATADEVEVVIHPACGPLIDSVAIKTLTPPGRTNKNLVKNGDFEEGPYIIPGTTKWGVLIPSRTVDDHSPLPGWMVESLKAVKYIDSDHFAVPRGRRAVELLAGRESAIAQVIRTVPGKQYALSFTVGDASNACRGSLMVEAYAGRESTKVAYQSAGKGGVAKRAVLPFRAASSRTRVVFFSSFYTTRSDDMSSLCGPVIDDVAVVSVRARAPKRA
;
A
#
# COMPACT_ATOMS: atom_id res chain seq x y z
N MET A 1 8.00 29.92 28.18
CA MET A 1 6.78 29.10 27.99
C MET A 1 6.81 28.60 26.56
N VAL A 2 7.28 27.36 26.37
CA VAL A 2 7.36 26.72 25.05
C VAL A 2 6.05 25.96 24.88
N GLY A 3 5.18 26.45 23.98
CA GLY A 3 3.92 25.83 23.67
C GLY A 3 4.14 24.50 22.96
N SER A 4 3.86 23.41 23.65
CA SER A 4 3.78 22.06 23.08
C SER A 4 2.57 22.01 22.14
N THR A 5 2.81 22.05 20.84
CA THR A 5 1.78 21.82 19.83
C THR A 5 1.46 20.33 19.87
N VAL A 6 0.43 19.97 20.61
CA VAL A 6 -0.18 18.65 20.55
C VAL A 6 -0.75 18.52 19.13
N TRP A 7 -0.08 17.80 18.26
CA TRP A 7 -0.65 17.33 17.01
C TRP A 7 -1.81 16.40 17.38
N CYS A 8 -3.01 16.92 17.23
CA CYS A 8 -4.21 16.09 17.31
C CYS A 8 -4.14 15.15 16.10
N VAL A 9 -3.57 13.96 16.30
CA VAL A 9 -3.75 12.84 15.40
C VAL A 9 -5.25 12.67 15.35
N VAL A 10 -5.87 12.99 14.22
CA VAL A 10 -7.25 12.62 13.95
C VAL A 10 -7.28 11.11 14.14
N ALA A 11 -7.69 10.66 15.32
CA ALA A 11 -7.97 9.27 15.58
C ALA A 11 -9.00 8.90 14.50
N GLY A 12 -8.58 8.11 13.51
CA GLY A 12 -9.47 7.59 12.51
C GLY A 12 -10.63 6.89 13.20
N LEU A 13 -11.61 6.45 12.46
CA LEU A 13 -12.81 5.75 12.97
C LEU A 13 -12.47 4.53 13.85
N LEU A 14 -11.21 4.13 13.94
CA LEU A 14 -10.71 2.96 14.66
C LEU A 14 -9.96 3.37 15.93
N ALA A 15 -10.22 2.69 17.04
CA ALA A 15 -9.62 2.91 18.34
C ALA A 15 -8.67 1.75 18.73
N ASN A 16 -7.57 2.06 19.45
CA ASN A 16 -6.59 1.08 19.95
C ASN A 16 -6.02 0.18 18.84
N GLY A 17 -5.70 0.75 17.69
CA GLY A 17 -5.15 0.01 16.55
C GLY A 17 -3.70 -0.44 16.76
N ASN A 18 -2.97 0.21 17.66
CA ASN A 18 -1.62 -0.17 18.06
C ASN A 18 -1.58 -1.17 19.22
N PHE A 19 -2.73 -1.62 19.71
CA PHE A 19 -2.89 -2.60 20.79
C PHE A 19 -2.18 -2.26 22.12
N GLU A 20 -1.74 -1.03 22.34
CA GLU A 20 -1.04 -0.65 23.59
C GLU A 20 -1.95 -0.63 24.82
N ARG A 21 -3.27 -0.57 24.62
CA ARG A 21 -4.26 -0.84 25.68
C ARG A 21 -4.65 -2.32 25.62
N GLY A 22 -4.06 -3.12 26.50
CA GLY A 22 -4.23 -4.57 26.54
C GLY A 22 -5.31 -5.08 27.48
N PRO A 23 -5.51 -6.42 27.51
CA PRO A 23 -6.35 -7.12 28.46
C PRO A 23 -5.85 -6.93 29.91
N LEU A 24 -6.77 -7.06 30.88
CA LEU A 24 -6.40 -7.19 32.29
C LEU A 24 -5.68 -8.53 32.52
N ALA A 25 -4.81 -8.59 33.54
CA ALA A 25 -4.09 -9.84 33.86
C ALA A 25 -5.04 -11.04 34.10
N SER A 26 -6.22 -10.81 34.68
CA SER A 26 -7.25 -11.83 34.88
C SER A 26 -7.92 -12.31 33.58
N GLN A 27 -7.74 -11.59 32.49
CA GLN A 27 -8.26 -11.92 31.16
C GLN A 27 -7.20 -12.58 30.26
N LEU A 28 -6.07 -12.96 30.83
CA LEU A 28 -4.99 -13.66 30.13
C LEU A 28 -4.73 -15.02 30.78
N ARG A 29 -4.52 -16.04 29.95
CA ARG A 29 -3.91 -17.33 30.31
C ARG A 29 -2.56 -17.44 29.60
N GLY A 30 -1.49 -17.04 30.28
CA GLY A 30 -0.22 -16.80 29.61
C GLY A 30 -0.35 -15.61 28.65
N THR A 31 -0.23 -15.85 27.35
CA THR A 31 -0.50 -14.84 26.28
C THR A 31 -1.91 -14.96 25.70
N GLN A 32 -2.60 -16.06 25.94
CA GLN A 32 -3.94 -16.25 25.37
C GLN A 32 -4.94 -15.29 25.99
N VAL A 33 -5.67 -14.59 25.15
CA VAL A 33 -6.77 -13.69 25.51
C VAL A 33 -8.00 -14.52 25.85
N VAL A 34 -8.59 -14.29 27.04
CA VAL A 34 -9.80 -14.96 27.50
C VAL A 34 -10.94 -13.96 27.53
N GLY A 35 -12.00 -14.27 26.79
CA GLY A 35 -13.18 -13.40 26.65
C GLY A 35 -13.14 -12.53 25.39
N ALA A 36 -14.28 -12.46 24.74
CA ALA A 36 -14.41 -11.85 23.41
C ALA A 36 -14.19 -10.32 23.37
N SER A 37 -14.19 -9.64 24.50
CA SER A 37 -14.05 -8.16 24.59
C SER A 37 -12.89 -7.76 25.52
N SER A 38 -11.94 -8.65 25.75
CA SER A 38 -10.83 -8.43 26.68
C SER A 38 -9.77 -7.48 26.12
N VAL A 39 -9.58 -7.40 24.82
CA VAL A 39 -8.76 -6.37 24.17
C VAL A 39 -9.63 -5.11 24.02
N PRO A 40 -9.31 -3.99 24.70
CA PRO A 40 -10.13 -2.80 24.65
C PRO A 40 -10.39 -2.30 23.23
N SER A 41 -11.65 -2.02 22.93
CA SER A 41 -12.18 -1.60 21.61
C SER A 41 -12.24 -2.71 20.55
N TRP A 42 -11.69 -3.88 20.79
CA TRP A 42 -11.70 -5.00 19.86
C TRP A 42 -12.53 -6.17 20.36
N ARG A 43 -13.18 -6.83 19.43
CA ARG A 43 -13.81 -8.14 19.67
C ARG A 43 -12.91 -9.22 19.12
N THR A 44 -12.65 -10.24 19.92
CA THR A 44 -11.81 -11.40 19.53
C THR A 44 -12.68 -12.65 19.42
N SER A 45 -12.34 -13.53 18.49
CA SER A 45 -12.93 -14.85 18.33
C SER A 45 -11.83 -15.88 18.05
N GLY A 46 -12.01 -17.11 18.53
CA GLY A 46 -11.02 -18.18 18.39
C GLY A 46 -9.80 -17.97 19.28
N PHE A 47 -8.66 -18.51 18.86
CA PHE A 47 -7.41 -18.46 19.62
C PHE A 47 -6.65 -17.16 19.28
N VAL A 48 -6.69 -16.21 20.20
CA VAL A 48 -6.01 -14.92 20.07
C VAL A 48 -5.00 -14.76 21.20
N GLU A 49 -3.79 -14.32 20.89
CA GLU A 49 -2.74 -14.05 21.85
C GLU A 49 -2.38 -12.55 21.87
N TYR A 50 -2.11 -12.03 23.05
CA TYR A 50 -1.58 -10.70 23.29
C TYR A 50 -0.08 -10.81 23.59
N ILE A 51 0.76 -10.37 22.65
CA ILE A 51 2.19 -10.67 22.62
C ILE A 51 3.01 -9.45 23.00
N PRO A 52 3.78 -9.50 24.12
CA PRO A 52 4.76 -8.45 24.42
C PRO A 52 5.98 -8.56 23.49
N SER A 53 6.53 -7.41 23.11
CA SER A 53 7.75 -7.32 22.31
C SER A 53 8.92 -8.03 22.98
N GLY A 54 9.74 -8.74 22.19
CA GLY A 54 10.89 -9.51 22.66
C GLY A 54 10.54 -10.89 23.21
N ARG A 55 9.27 -11.32 23.15
CA ARG A 55 8.87 -12.65 23.59
C ARG A 55 9.47 -13.73 22.68
N LYS A 56 10.07 -14.76 23.29
CA LYS A 56 10.52 -15.95 22.60
C LYS A 56 9.36 -16.93 22.38
N GLN A 57 9.26 -17.46 21.16
CA GLN A 57 8.38 -18.56 20.81
C GLN A 57 9.18 -19.58 20.00
N GLY A 58 9.57 -20.70 20.63
CA GLY A 58 10.57 -21.59 20.08
C GLY A 58 11.89 -20.81 19.87
N ASP A 59 12.46 -20.90 18.68
CA ASP A 59 13.69 -20.20 18.31
C ASP A 59 13.45 -18.77 17.79
N MET A 60 12.18 -18.34 17.64
CA MET A 60 11.82 -17.01 17.17
C MET A 60 11.70 -16.02 18.32
N VAL A 61 12.23 -14.82 18.12
CA VAL A 61 11.98 -13.65 18.97
C VAL A 61 10.96 -12.76 18.27
N LEU A 62 9.79 -12.59 18.88
CA LEU A 62 8.71 -11.77 18.35
C LEU A 62 8.98 -10.32 18.74
N VAL A 63 9.46 -9.52 17.79
CA VAL A 63 9.68 -8.07 17.97
C VAL A 63 8.48 -7.33 17.40
N VAL A 64 7.89 -6.43 18.18
CA VAL A 64 6.75 -5.61 17.78
C VAL A 64 7.24 -4.37 17.02
N PRO A 65 6.60 -3.95 15.93
CA PRO A 65 7.09 -2.84 15.09
C PRO A 65 6.90 -1.47 15.73
N GLU A 66 5.86 -1.32 16.56
CA GLU A 66 5.54 -0.09 17.27
C GLU A 66 5.11 -0.40 18.71
N GLY A 67 5.59 0.40 19.68
CA GLY A 67 5.23 0.22 21.07
C GLY A 67 5.77 -1.07 21.70
N ALA A 68 4.93 -1.69 22.53
CA ALA A 68 5.30 -2.83 23.36
C ALA A 68 4.49 -4.12 23.09
N TYR A 69 3.39 -4.03 22.36
CA TYR A 69 2.46 -5.14 22.21
C TYR A 69 1.93 -5.30 20.77
N ALA A 70 1.65 -6.55 20.40
CA ALA A 70 0.93 -6.91 19.18
C ALA A 70 -0.08 -8.03 19.47
N VAL A 71 -0.98 -8.29 18.52
CA VAL A 71 -1.93 -9.39 18.59
C VAL A 71 -1.52 -10.49 17.62
N ARG A 72 -1.48 -11.74 18.08
CA ARG A 72 -1.33 -12.92 17.23
C ARG A 72 -2.66 -13.63 17.05
N LEU A 73 -2.99 -13.95 15.81
CA LEU A 73 -4.22 -14.65 15.47
C LEU A 73 -3.89 -16.12 15.14
N GLY A 74 -4.45 -17.06 15.88
CA GLY A 74 -4.38 -18.49 15.56
C GLY A 74 -5.25 -18.87 14.36
N ASN A 75 -5.22 -20.12 13.97
CA ASN A 75 -6.11 -20.62 12.91
C ASN A 75 -7.58 -20.36 13.28
N GLU A 76 -8.37 -19.91 12.30
CA GLU A 76 -9.78 -19.60 12.45
C GLU A 76 -10.09 -18.51 13.51
N ALA A 77 -9.07 -17.84 14.02
CA ALA A 77 -9.24 -16.69 14.90
C ALA A 77 -9.62 -15.44 14.11
N SER A 78 -10.18 -14.46 14.79
CA SER A 78 -10.43 -13.14 14.21
C SER A 78 -10.38 -12.05 15.26
N ILE A 79 -10.06 -10.83 14.79
CA ILE A 79 -10.32 -9.60 15.52
C ILE A 79 -11.27 -8.73 14.72
N SER A 80 -12.19 -8.07 15.38
CA SER A 80 -13.10 -7.14 14.73
C SER A 80 -13.32 -5.88 15.55
N GLN A 81 -13.63 -4.81 14.85
CA GLN A 81 -14.06 -3.56 15.48
C GLN A 81 -15.22 -2.95 14.70
N ARG A 82 -16.23 -2.49 15.45
CA ARG A 82 -17.36 -1.77 14.89
C ARG A 82 -17.03 -0.28 14.81
N LEU A 83 -17.02 0.23 13.59
CA LEU A 83 -16.80 1.63 13.28
C LEU A 83 -18.13 2.36 13.26
N ARG A 84 -18.19 3.56 13.83
CA ARG A 84 -19.37 4.45 13.79
C ARG A 84 -18.99 5.76 13.12
N GLY A 85 -19.94 6.31 12.36
CA GLY A 85 -19.73 7.57 11.63
C GLY A 85 -19.05 7.37 10.28
N ALA A 86 -19.06 6.17 9.73
CA ALA A 86 -18.72 5.97 8.33
C ALA A 86 -19.74 6.65 7.43
N VAL A 87 -19.30 7.23 6.33
CA VAL A 87 -20.18 7.92 5.39
C VAL A 87 -20.53 6.96 4.26
N PRO A 88 -21.80 6.57 4.08
CA PRO A 88 -22.20 5.70 2.98
C PRO A 88 -21.77 6.25 1.63
N GLY A 89 -21.19 5.39 0.79
CA GLY A 89 -20.60 5.76 -0.50
C GLY A 89 -19.18 6.31 -0.43
N ALA A 90 -18.66 6.66 0.74
CA ALA A 90 -17.25 7.05 0.88
C ALA A 90 -16.34 5.82 0.85
N ARG A 91 -15.13 5.99 0.30
CA ARG A 91 -14.09 4.97 0.26
C ARG A 91 -13.15 5.13 1.45
N TYR A 92 -12.82 4.01 2.05
CA TYR A 92 -11.90 3.92 3.18
C TYR A 92 -10.74 2.98 2.86
N SER A 93 -9.58 3.27 3.44
CA SER A 93 -8.42 2.39 3.42
C SER A 93 -8.16 1.87 4.84
N LEU A 94 -8.07 0.56 4.99
CA LEU A 94 -7.51 -0.12 6.15
C LEU A 94 -6.02 -0.30 5.89
N THR A 95 -5.18 0.14 6.82
CA THR A 95 -3.73 -0.10 6.81
C THR A 95 -3.35 -0.79 8.11
N PHE A 96 -2.47 -1.76 8.06
CA PHE A 96 -1.95 -2.45 9.24
C PHE A 96 -0.58 -3.06 8.97
N SER A 97 0.19 -3.30 10.02
CA SER A 97 1.44 -4.06 9.97
C SER A 97 1.17 -5.52 10.30
N ALA A 98 1.82 -6.44 9.60
CA ALA A 98 1.72 -7.85 9.88
C ALA A 98 3.06 -8.57 9.70
N ALA A 99 3.30 -9.58 10.55
CA ALA A 99 4.47 -10.46 10.47
C ALA A 99 4.04 -11.92 10.42
N ARG A 100 4.74 -12.70 9.61
CA ARG A 100 4.53 -14.14 9.50
C ARG A 100 5.07 -14.84 10.72
N THR A 101 4.34 -15.84 11.20
CA THR A 101 4.78 -16.74 12.28
C THR A 101 4.76 -18.21 11.89
N CYS A 102 4.24 -18.55 10.71
CA CYS A 102 4.19 -19.90 10.19
C CYS A 102 5.18 -20.08 9.03
N ALA A 103 5.72 -21.31 8.88
CA ALA A 103 6.56 -21.67 7.74
C ALA A 103 5.75 -21.82 6.43
N GLN A 104 4.44 -22.04 6.54
CA GLN A 104 3.52 -22.19 5.41
C GLN A 104 3.14 -20.83 4.81
N ALA A 105 2.50 -20.89 3.64
CA ALA A 105 1.91 -19.72 3.02
C ALA A 105 0.81 -19.13 3.92
N GLU A 106 1.00 -17.89 4.33
CA GLU A 106 0.03 -17.16 5.14
C GLU A 106 -0.77 -16.18 4.27
N ALA A 107 -2.01 -15.97 4.63
CA ALA A 107 -2.85 -14.92 4.08
C ALA A 107 -3.71 -14.31 5.18
N LEU A 108 -3.97 -13.01 5.04
CA LEU A 108 -4.93 -12.29 5.86
C LEU A 108 -6.17 -12.01 5.02
N ASN A 109 -7.32 -12.40 5.54
CA ASN A 109 -8.59 -11.99 4.98
C ASN A 109 -9.09 -10.78 5.76
N VAL A 110 -9.51 -9.76 5.03
CA VAL A 110 -10.12 -8.56 5.59
C VAL A 110 -11.52 -8.40 5.03
N THR A 111 -12.46 -8.01 5.89
CA THR A 111 -13.84 -7.75 5.47
C THR A 111 -14.34 -6.45 6.05
N ALA A 112 -15.11 -5.70 5.27
CA ALA A 112 -15.84 -4.51 5.71
C ALA A 112 -17.02 -4.25 4.78
N SER A 113 -18.18 -3.87 5.30
CA SER A 113 -19.38 -3.53 4.52
C SER A 113 -19.80 -4.61 3.50
N GLY A 114 -19.66 -5.89 3.84
CA GLY A 114 -19.96 -7.01 2.93
C GLY A 114 -18.96 -7.22 1.81
N GLN A 115 -17.86 -6.46 1.77
CA GLN A 115 -16.74 -6.60 0.84
C GLN A 115 -15.60 -7.34 1.52
N SER A 116 -14.78 -8.06 0.76
CA SER A 116 -13.65 -8.82 1.29
C SER A 116 -12.41 -8.71 0.41
N GLY A 117 -11.25 -8.86 1.03
CA GLY A 117 -9.95 -8.92 0.35
C GLY A 117 -9.05 -9.98 0.99
N VAL A 118 -8.25 -10.64 0.17
CA VAL A 118 -7.23 -11.59 0.59
C VAL A 118 -5.87 -10.99 0.38
N LEU A 119 -5.10 -10.84 1.45
CA LEU A 119 -3.76 -10.25 1.46
C LEU A 119 -2.75 -11.40 1.61
N ALA A 120 -2.10 -11.78 0.53
CA ALA A 120 -1.10 -12.83 0.54
C ALA A 120 0.19 -12.35 1.23
N MET A 121 0.65 -13.09 2.24
CA MET A 121 1.88 -12.84 2.99
C MET A 121 3.02 -13.76 2.58
N GLN A 122 2.98 -14.31 1.37
CA GLN A 122 3.94 -15.33 0.92
C GLN A 122 5.33 -14.78 0.59
N THR A 123 5.41 -13.50 0.25
CA THR A 123 6.66 -12.84 -0.13
C THR A 123 7.11 -11.93 1.00
N MET A 124 8.36 -12.03 1.39
CA MET A 124 8.99 -11.08 2.30
C MET A 124 9.44 -9.85 1.51
N TYR A 125 8.86 -8.70 1.82
CA TYR A 125 9.24 -7.42 1.23
C TYR A 125 10.19 -6.63 2.14
N SER A 126 10.32 -7.04 3.40
CA SER A 126 11.17 -6.42 4.42
C SER A 126 11.92 -7.50 5.19
N SER A 127 13.22 -7.29 5.43
CA SER A 127 14.09 -8.20 6.18
C SER A 127 13.86 -8.21 7.69
N ASN A 128 13.09 -7.27 8.21
CA ASN A 128 12.75 -7.22 9.64
C ASN A 128 11.56 -8.13 10.03
N GLY A 129 11.00 -8.85 9.07
CA GLY A 129 9.90 -9.79 9.27
C GLY A 129 8.50 -9.14 9.28
N TRP A 130 8.42 -7.82 9.26
CA TRP A 130 7.17 -7.07 9.23
C TRP A 130 6.99 -6.35 7.90
N ASP A 131 5.78 -6.40 7.36
CA ASP A 131 5.34 -5.61 6.23
C ASP A 131 4.05 -4.86 6.58
N SER A 132 3.88 -3.66 6.06
CA SER A 132 2.62 -2.92 6.18
C SER A 132 1.78 -3.14 4.93
N TYR A 133 0.51 -3.43 5.11
CA TYR A 133 -0.45 -3.73 4.04
C TYR A 133 -1.60 -2.73 4.05
N ALA A 134 -2.17 -2.47 2.90
CA ALA A 134 -3.40 -1.70 2.80
C ALA A 134 -4.43 -2.37 1.89
N TRP A 135 -5.71 -2.20 2.24
CA TRP A 135 -6.86 -2.63 1.48
C TRP A 135 -7.96 -1.57 1.59
N ALA A 136 -8.80 -1.43 0.58
CA ALA A 136 -9.85 -0.44 0.57
C ALA A 136 -11.24 -1.05 0.37
N TRP A 137 -12.26 -0.34 0.85
CA TRP A 137 -13.67 -0.67 0.64
C TRP A 137 -14.52 0.59 0.50
N VAL A 138 -15.76 0.42 0.07
CA VAL A 138 -16.76 1.49 0.04
C VAL A 138 -17.76 1.23 1.16
N ALA A 139 -17.99 2.20 2.05
CA ALA A 139 -18.97 2.07 3.11
C ALA A 139 -20.39 1.99 2.54
N THR A 140 -21.18 1.03 3.03
CA THR A 140 -22.60 0.86 2.65
C THR A 140 -23.55 1.39 3.72
N ALA A 141 -23.06 1.63 4.94
CA ALA A 141 -23.79 2.16 6.08
C ALA A 141 -22.88 3.08 6.91
N ASP A 142 -23.47 3.79 7.86
CA ASP A 142 -22.77 4.64 8.84
C ASP A 142 -22.11 3.82 9.96
N GLU A 143 -22.58 2.60 10.20
CA GLU A 143 -21.98 1.62 11.09
C GLU A 143 -21.43 0.46 10.27
N VAL A 144 -20.12 0.18 10.41
CA VAL A 144 -19.38 -0.84 9.64
C VAL A 144 -18.58 -1.70 10.60
N GLU A 145 -18.71 -3.01 10.50
CA GLU A 145 -17.78 -3.93 11.16
C GLU A 145 -16.62 -4.25 10.25
N VAL A 146 -15.40 -3.96 10.72
CA VAL A 146 -14.16 -4.39 10.08
C VAL A 146 -13.66 -5.63 10.78
N VAL A 147 -13.37 -6.69 10.01
CA VAL A 147 -12.87 -7.97 10.53
C VAL A 147 -11.55 -8.31 9.86
N ILE A 148 -10.59 -8.76 10.66
CA ILE A 148 -9.31 -9.31 10.18
C ILE A 148 -9.23 -10.75 10.71
N HIS A 149 -9.05 -11.72 9.79
CA HIS A 149 -8.89 -13.11 10.15
C HIS A 149 -7.83 -13.79 9.24
N PRO A 150 -6.98 -14.65 9.78
CA PRO A 150 -5.89 -15.28 9.04
C PRO A 150 -6.27 -16.65 8.49
N ALA A 151 -5.40 -17.13 7.60
CA ALA A 151 -5.28 -18.54 7.23
C ALA A 151 -4.02 -19.18 7.82
N CYS A 152 -3.54 -18.84 8.95
CA CYS A 152 -2.44 -19.33 9.82
C CYS A 152 -2.09 -18.21 10.80
N GLY A 153 -1.22 -18.32 11.72
CA GLY A 153 -1.07 -17.50 12.90
C GLY A 153 -0.27 -16.17 12.85
N PRO A 154 -0.54 -15.19 11.94
CA PRO A 154 0.27 -13.97 11.87
C PRO A 154 0.14 -13.08 13.11
N LEU A 155 1.20 -12.28 13.33
CA LEU A 155 1.15 -11.12 14.20
C LEU A 155 0.55 -9.94 13.45
N ILE A 156 -0.26 -9.14 14.13
CA ILE A 156 -0.89 -7.92 13.60
C ILE A 156 -0.65 -6.79 14.58
N ASP A 157 -0.32 -5.62 14.03
CA ASP A 157 -0.13 -4.39 14.79
C ASP A 157 -0.45 -3.16 13.96
N SER A 158 -0.53 -2.00 14.62
CA SER A 158 -0.62 -0.69 13.97
C SER A 158 -1.75 -0.60 12.95
N VAL A 159 -2.97 -0.97 13.35
CA VAL A 159 -4.15 -0.91 12.50
C VAL A 159 -4.70 0.51 12.45
N ALA A 160 -4.90 1.04 11.25
CA ALA A 160 -5.43 2.38 11.03
C ALA A 160 -6.43 2.43 9.88
N ILE A 161 -7.35 3.37 9.91
CA ILE A 161 -8.33 3.62 8.86
C ILE A 161 -8.24 5.08 8.42
N LYS A 162 -8.18 5.29 7.11
CA LYS A 162 -8.20 6.61 6.47
C LYS A 162 -9.35 6.68 5.47
N THR A 163 -10.10 7.78 5.47
CA THR A 163 -11.00 8.10 4.36
C THR A 163 -10.19 8.48 3.13
N LEU A 164 -10.47 7.85 2.00
CA LEU A 164 -9.82 8.17 0.73
C LEU A 164 -10.65 9.22 -0.02
N THR A 165 -9.99 10.28 -0.44
CA THR A 165 -10.61 11.32 -1.25
C THR A 165 -10.60 10.90 -2.72
N PRO A 166 -11.74 10.91 -3.43
CA PRO A 166 -11.73 10.67 -4.87
C PRO A 166 -10.78 11.66 -5.56
N PRO A 167 -9.89 11.20 -6.46
CA PRO A 167 -8.97 12.10 -7.14
C PRO A 167 -9.74 13.12 -7.96
N GLY A 168 -9.41 14.39 -7.75
CA GLY A 168 -10.01 15.50 -8.47
C GLY A 168 -9.83 15.37 -9.98
N ARG A 169 -10.84 15.74 -10.78
CA ARG A 169 -10.69 15.84 -12.23
C ARG A 169 -9.89 17.10 -12.53
N THR A 170 -8.74 16.96 -13.16
CA THR A 170 -8.05 18.08 -13.77
C THR A 170 -8.42 18.14 -15.25
N ASN A 171 -8.77 19.30 -15.76
CA ASN A 171 -9.18 19.49 -17.17
C ASN A 171 -8.06 19.21 -18.19
N LYS A 172 -6.83 18.94 -17.71
CA LYS A 172 -5.64 18.78 -18.56
C LYS A 172 -5.02 17.39 -18.46
N ASN A 173 -5.16 16.68 -17.35
CA ASN A 173 -4.60 15.33 -17.16
C ASN A 173 -5.72 14.28 -17.17
N LEU A 174 -5.63 13.30 -18.06
CA LEU A 174 -6.59 12.18 -18.15
C LEU A 174 -6.35 11.10 -17.10
N VAL A 175 -5.15 11.06 -16.52
CA VAL A 175 -4.80 10.17 -15.41
C VAL A 175 -5.33 10.76 -14.11
N LYS A 176 -5.98 9.93 -13.31
CA LYS A 176 -6.40 10.26 -11.96
C LYS A 176 -5.29 9.91 -10.98
N ASN A 177 -5.06 10.75 -9.97
CA ASN A 177 -4.06 10.51 -8.93
C ASN A 177 -2.69 10.12 -9.52
N GLY A 178 -2.25 10.85 -10.55
CA GLY A 178 -0.98 10.56 -11.22
C GLY A 178 0.24 11.04 -10.46
N ASP A 179 0.04 11.90 -9.46
CA ASP A 179 1.01 12.36 -8.47
C ASP A 179 1.04 11.47 -7.21
N PHE A 180 0.19 10.46 -7.14
CA PHE A 180 0.05 9.51 -6.03
C PHE A 180 -0.15 10.15 -4.65
N GLU A 181 -0.52 11.42 -4.55
CA GLU A 181 -0.68 12.11 -3.26
C GLU A 181 -1.88 11.59 -2.45
N GLU A 182 -2.87 10.97 -3.10
CA GLU A 182 -3.94 10.25 -2.42
C GLU A 182 -3.66 8.75 -2.39
N GLY A 183 -3.65 8.18 -1.17
CA GLY A 183 -3.36 6.77 -0.96
C GLY A 183 -3.59 6.35 0.49
N PRO A 184 -3.16 5.14 0.87
CA PRO A 184 -3.36 4.59 2.20
C PRO A 184 -2.74 5.45 3.30
N TYR A 185 -3.18 5.20 4.52
CA TYR A 185 -2.58 5.83 5.69
C TYR A 185 -1.15 5.31 5.87
N ILE A 186 -0.21 6.22 6.04
CA ILE A 186 1.16 5.89 6.40
C ILE A 186 1.29 6.08 7.90
N ILE A 187 1.55 4.99 8.61
CA ILE A 187 1.61 4.97 10.07
C ILE A 187 2.98 5.51 10.49
N PRO A 188 3.05 6.63 11.23
CA PRO A 188 4.32 7.17 11.72
C PRO A 188 5.05 6.12 12.59
N GLY A 189 6.33 5.94 12.35
CA GLY A 189 7.18 5.01 13.12
C GLY A 189 7.26 3.58 12.57
N THR A 190 6.25 3.05 11.91
CA THR A 190 6.26 1.69 11.36
C THR A 190 6.48 1.63 9.85
N THR A 191 6.29 2.72 9.16
CA THR A 191 6.30 2.77 7.69
C THR A 191 7.62 3.17 7.06
N LYS A 192 8.71 3.16 7.81
CA LYS A 192 10.05 3.33 7.23
C LYS A 192 10.39 2.31 6.13
N TRP A 193 9.55 1.34 5.90
CA TRP A 193 9.61 0.38 4.79
C TRP A 193 8.47 0.49 3.78
N GLY A 194 7.59 1.51 3.90
CA GLY A 194 6.47 1.77 3.00
C GLY A 194 5.25 0.87 3.25
N VAL A 195 4.17 1.10 2.49
CA VAL A 195 2.92 0.35 2.58
C VAL A 195 2.69 -0.46 1.31
N LEU A 196 2.53 -1.76 1.45
CA LEU A 196 2.26 -2.67 0.34
C LEU A 196 0.79 -2.57 -0.08
N ILE A 197 0.57 -2.41 -1.36
CA ILE A 197 -0.73 -2.52 -1.98
C ILE A 197 -0.77 -3.89 -2.65
N PRO A 198 -1.62 -4.82 -2.18
CA PRO A 198 -1.65 -6.19 -2.66
C PRO A 198 -1.94 -6.30 -4.14
N SER A 199 -1.51 -7.40 -4.73
CA SER A 199 -1.82 -7.76 -6.11
C SER A 199 -3.31 -8.04 -6.30
N ARG A 200 -3.78 -7.93 -7.55
CA ARG A 200 -5.17 -8.22 -7.96
C ARG A 200 -6.22 -7.31 -7.30
N THR A 201 -5.80 -6.13 -6.83
CA THR A 201 -6.75 -5.10 -6.41
C THR A 201 -7.33 -4.40 -7.64
N VAL A 202 -8.64 -4.49 -7.76
CA VAL A 202 -9.41 -3.69 -8.73
C VAL A 202 -9.61 -2.27 -8.19
N ASP A 203 -9.98 -1.31 -9.05
CA ASP A 203 -10.10 0.10 -8.70
C ASP A 203 -10.99 0.35 -7.44
N ASP A 204 -12.07 -0.44 -7.27
CA ASP A 204 -13.00 -0.27 -6.13
C ASP A 204 -12.43 -0.70 -4.78
N HIS A 205 -11.45 -1.61 -4.77
CA HIS A 205 -10.77 -2.10 -3.56
C HIS A 205 -9.31 -1.64 -3.46
N SER A 206 -8.84 -0.85 -4.43
CA SER A 206 -7.49 -0.31 -4.40
C SER A 206 -7.40 0.84 -3.39
N PRO A 207 -6.47 0.76 -2.41
CA PRO A 207 -6.19 1.88 -1.54
C PRO A 207 -5.43 3.01 -2.25
N LEU A 208 -5.09 2.83 -3.53
CA LEU A 208 -4.51 3.84 -4.41
C LEU A 208 -5.57 4.30 -5.42
N PRO A 209 -6.39 5.34 -5.12
CA PRO A 209 -7.52 5.73 -5.93
C PRO A 209 -7.17 6.00 -7.40
N GLY A 210 -7.93 5.40 -8.29
CA GLY A 210 -7.73 5.49 -9.74
C GLY A 210 -6.76 4.45 -10.31
N TRP A 211 -5.99 3.74 -9.50
CA TRP A 211 -5.03 2.74 -9.93
C TRP A 211 -5.44 1.32 -9.51
N MET A 212 -5.21 0.38 -10.40
CA MET A 212 -5.33 -1.06 -10.15
C MET A 212 -3.94 -1.65 -9.99
N VAL A 213 -3.76 -2.51 -8.99
CA VAL A 213 -2.54 -3.32 -8.87
C VAL A 213 -2.80 -4.63 -9.58
N GLU A 214 -2.13 -4.81 -10.70
CA GLU A 214 -2.23 -5.99 -11.56
C GLU A 214 -1.09 -6.97 -11.28
N SER A 215 -1.16 -8.16 -11.90
CA SER A 215 -0.15 -9.20 -11.78
C SER A 215 -0.21 -9.97 -10.43
N LEU A 216 0.92 -10.43 -9.89
CA LEU A 216 0.98 -11.43 -8.82
C LEU A 216 1.54 -10.89 -7.50
N LYS A 217 2.29 -9.80 -7.55
CA LYS A 217 3.00 -9.21 -6.40
C LYS A 217 2.50 -7.81 -6.09
N ALA A 218 2.72 -7.38 -4.87
CA ALA A 218 2.39 -6.04 -4.42
C ALA A 218 3.25 -4.96 -5.08
N VAL A 219 2.76 -3.74 -5.11
CA VAL A 219 3.55 -2.52 -5.26
C VAL A 219 3.70 -1.84 -3.91
N LYS A 220 4.68 -0.98 -3.73
CA LYS A 220 4.91 -0.27 -2.48
C LYS A 220 4.60 1.21 -2.62
N TYR A 221 3.72 1.71 -1.76
CA TYR A 221 3.43 3.12 -1.60
C TYR A 221 4.39 3.72 -0.59
N ILE A 222 5.10 4.78 -0.97
CA ILE A 222 6.18 5.40 -0.21
C ILE A 222 5.94 6.88 0.04
N ASP A 223 6.58 7.44 1.07
CA ASP A 223 6.53 8.84 1.44
C ASP A 223 7.90 9.51 1.43
N SER A 224 7.91 10.84 1.36
CA SER A 224 9.13 11.65 1.37
C SER A 224 9.78 11.78 2.75
N ASP A 225 9.14 11.34 3.82
CA ASP A 225 9.71 11.40 5.16
C ASP A 225 10.72 10.26 5.38
N HIS A 226 10.56 9.14 4.64
CA HIS A 226 11.38 7.94 4.76
C HIS A 226 12.11 7.54 3.48
N PHE A 227 11.69 8.04 2.32
CA PHE A 227 12.19 7.63 1.00
C PHE A 227 12.50 8.84 0.12
N ALA A 228 13.29 8.63 -0.92
CA ALA A 228 13.39 9.59 -2.01
C ALA A 228 12.14 9.50 -2.90
N VAL A 229 11.38 10.58 -2.98
CA VAL A 229 10.21 10.73 -3.82
C VAL A 229 10.53 11.73 -4.93
N PRO A 230 10.30 11.40 -6.21
CA PRO A 230 10.64 12.26 -7.34
C PRO A 230 9.96 13.63 -7.29
N ARG A 231 8.69 13.69 -6.84
CA ARG A 231 7.94 14.94 -6.72
C ARG A 231 6.88 14.84 -5.62
N GLY A 232 6.57 15.97 -4.97
CA GLY A 232 5.56 15.99 -3.92
C GLY A 232 5.98 15.22 -2.68
N ARG A 233 5.04 14.49 -2.11
CA ARG A 233 5.23 13.75 -0.85
C ARG A 233 5.07 12.23 -0.99
N ARG A 234 4.53 11.74 -2.10
CA ARG A 234 4.13 10.34 -2.30
C ARG A 234 4.56 9.82 -3.66
N ALA A 235 4.87 8.54 -3.72
CA ALA A 235 5.19 7.85 -4.98
C ALA A 235 4.92 6.34 -4.85
N VAL A 236 5.11 5.60 -5.95
CA VAL A 236 4.98 4.15 -5.99
C VAL A 236 6.28 3.50 -6.42
N GLU A 237 6.78 2.54 -5.64
CA GLU A 237 7.93 1.68 -5.97
C GLU A 237 7.43 0.34 -6.56
N LEU A 238 7.99 -0.05 -7.71
CA LEU A 238 7.67 -1.29 -8.44
C LEU A 238 8.67 -2.38 -8.05
N LEU A 239 8.29 -3.27 -7.12
CA LEU A 239 9.20 -4.14 -6.39
C LEU A 239 9.66 -5.41 -7.10
N ALA A 240 8.80 -6.03 -7.89
CA ALA A 240 8.97 -7.43 -8.29
C ALA A 240 8.92 -7.63 -9.81
N GLY A 241 9.65 -6.84 -10.54
CA GLY A 241 9.71 -6.95 -11.98
C GLY A 241 8.31 -6.91 -12.61
N ARG A 242 8.05 -7.77 -13.57
CA ARG A 242 6.76 -7.87 -14.26
C ARG A 242 5.64 -8.44 -13.40
N GLU A 243 5.96 -8.98 -12.23
CA GLU A 243 4.98 -9.49 -11.27
C GLU A 243 4.36 -8.39 -10.40
N SER A 244 4.88 -7.14 -10.49
CA SER A 244 4.30 -5.96 -9.85
C SER A 244 3.99 -4.91 -10.90
N ALA A 245 2.72 -4.73 -11.18
CA ALA A 245 2.27 -3.76 -12.19
C ALA A 245 1.11 -2.93 -11.66
N ILE A 246 1.11 -1.64 -12.02
CA ILE A 246 -0.04 -0.77 -11.81
C ILE A 246 -0.63 -0.33 -13.14
N ALA A 247 -1.94 -0.22 -13.19
CA ALA A 247 -2.65 0.17 -14.40
C ALA A 247 -3.80 1.13 -14.10
N GLN A 248 -4.11 1.94 -15.10
CA GLN A 248 -5.31 2.77 -15.12
C GLN A 248 -5.92 2.78 -16.52
N VAL A 249 -7.24 2.71 -16.61
CA VAL A 249 -7.97 2.87 -17.87
C VAL A 249 -8.48 4.31 -17.96
N ILE A 250 -7.94 5.06 -18.93
CA ILE A 250 -8.30 6.46 -19.18
C ILE A 250 -9.26 6.57 -20.36
N ARG A 251 -10.08 7.65 -20.39
CA ARG A 251 -10.95 7.96 -21.53
C ARG A 251 -10.17 8.72 -22.59
N THR A 252 -10.21 8.25 -23.80
CA THR A 252 -9.52 8.83 -24.98
C THR A 252 -10.48 9.00 -26.14
N VAL A 253 -10.06 9.74 -27.16
CA VAL A 253 -10.80 9.87 -28.42
C VAL A 253 -10.04 9.11 -29.49
N PRO A 254 -10.68 8.12 -30.19
CA PRO A 254 -10.03 7.35 -31.23
C PRO A 254 -9.37 8.26 -32.28
N GLY A 255 -8.17 7.91 -32.70
CA GLY A 255 -7.39 8.64 -33.69
C GLY A 255 -6.67 9.88 -33.16
N LYS A 256 -7.01 10.39 -31.97
CA LYS A 256 -6.35 11.56 -31.38
C LYS A 256 -4.98 11.22 -30.80
N GLN A 257 -4.05 12.17 -30.91
CA GLN A 257 -2.71 12.08 -30.38
C GLN A 257 -2.66 12.51 -28.92
N TYR A 258 -1.90 11.78 -28.11
CA TYR A 258 -1.66 12.02 -26.70
C TYR A 258 -0.18 11.82 -26.36
N ALA A 259 0.22 12.36 -25.22
CA ALA A 259 1.53 12.09 -24.62
C ALA A 259 1.32 11.60 -23.18
N LEU A 260 1.84 10.42 -22.87
CA LEU A 260 2.02 9.91 -21.52
C LEU A 260 3.37 10.41 -21.03
N SER A 261 3.39 11.18 -19.95
CA SER A 261 4.62 11.58 -19.27
C SER A 261 4.64 11.04 -17.85
N PHE A 262 5.82 10.70 -17.34
CA PHE A 262 6.03 10.20 -15.98
C PHE A 262 7.48 10.41 -15.57
N THR A 263 7.75 10.30 -14.27
CA THR A 263 9.10 10.43 -13.69
C THR A 263 9.51 9.09 -13.10
N VAL A 264 10.79 8.73 -13.29
CA VAL A 264 11.43 7.51 -12.76
C VAL A 264 12.56 7.90 -11.84
N GLY A 265 12.62 7.30 -10.65
CA GLY A 265 13.68 7.48 -9.68
C GLY A 265 14.00 6.20 -8.91
N ASP A 266 14.75 6.34 -7.83
CA ASP A 266 14.93 5.29 -6.81
C ASP A 266 14.48 5.78 -5.43
N ALA A 267 14.10 4.84 -4.57
CA ALA A 267 13.52 5.13 -3.26
C ALA A 267 14.57 5.53 -2.18
N SER A 268 15.86 5.59 -2.50
CA SER A 268 16.94 5.76 -1.49
C SER A 268 17.00 4.65 -0.43
N ASN A 269 16.60 3.45 -0.79
CA ASN A 269 16.45 2.30 0.11
C ASN A 269 17.46 1.18 -0.17
N ALA A 270 18.69 1.54 -0.55
CA ALA A 270 19.76 0.61 -0.91
C ALA A 270 19.48 -0.28 -2.16
N CYS A 271 18.50 0.08 -2.98
CA CYS A 271 18.24 -0.57 -4.27
C CYS A 271 19.27 -0.13 -5.31
N ARG A 272 20.37 -0.87 -5.43
CA ARG A 272 21.51 -0.50 -6.32
C ARG A 272 21.47 -1.26 -7.63
N GLY A 273 21.98 -0.61 -8.67
CA GLY A 273 22.19 -1.20 -9.99
C GLY A 273 21.28 -0.64 -11.06
N SER A 274 21.15 -1.40 -12.13
CA SER A 274 20.33 -1.02 -13.28
C SER A 274 18.85 -1.31 -13.01
N LEU A 275 18.06 -0.28 -12.98
CA LEU A 275 16.59 -0.35 -12.90
C LEU A 275 16.01 0.02 -14.27
N MET A 276 14.82 -0.48 -14.58
CA MET A 276 14.12 -0.16 -15.81
C MET A 276 12.62 -0.20 -15.62
N VAL A 277 11.96 0.88 -16.00
CA VAL A 277 10.50 0.94 -16.07
C VAL A 277 10.06 0.69 -17.51
N GLU A 278 9.13 -0.23 -17.70
CA GLU A 278 8.36 -0.36 -18.94
C GLU A 278 7.00 0.31 -18.74
N ALA A 279 6.67 1.24 -19.65
CA ALA A 279 5.40 1.95 -19.66
C ALA A 279 4.65 1.66 -20.96
N TYR A 280 3.35 1.44 -20.86
CA TYR A 280 2.46 1.18 -21.98
C TYR A 280 1.32 2.19 -22.02
N ALA A 281 0.94 2.61 -23.21
CA ALA A 281 -0.27 3.38 -23.48
C ALA A 281 -0.99 2.76 -24.70
N GLY A 282 -1.95 1.89 -24.43
CA GLY A 282 -2.59 1.08 -25.47
C GLY A 282 -1.61 0.07 -26.10
N ARG A 283 -1.23 0.31 -27.35
CA ARG A 283 -0.28 -0.56 -28.10
C ARG A 283 1.15 -0.03 -28.09
N GLU A 284 1.34 1.24 -27.81
CA GLU A 284 2.64 1.89 -27.76
C GLU A 284 3.30 1.65 -26.40
N SER A 285 4.62 1.53 -26.40
CA SER A 285 5.40 1.30 -25.19
C SER A 285 6.73 2.04 -25.23
N THR A 286 7.31 2.23 -24.06
CA THR A 286 8.66 2.74 -23.89
C THR A 286 9.35 2.08 -22.72
N LYS A 287 10.69 2.00 -22.78
CA LYS A 287 11.54 1.53 -21.69
C LYS A 287 12.40 2.67 -21.20
N VAL A 288 12.42 2.87 -19.90
CA VAL A 288 13.21 3.94 -19.26
C VAL A 288 14.21 3.29 -18.32
N ALA A 289 15.48 3.28 -18.76
CA ALA A 289 16.59 2.83 -17.92
C ALA A 289 16.96 3.90 -16.90
N TYR A 290 17.21 3.45 -15.67
CA TYR A 290 17.65 4.27 -14.55
C TYR A 290 18.79 3.56 -13.82
N GLN A 291 19.92 4.24 -13.63
CA GLN A 291 21.05 3.71 -12.86
C GLN A 291 20.93 4.22 -11.43
N SER A 292 20.68 3.31 -10.49
CA SER A 292 20.52 3.64 -9.07
C SER A 292 21.82 3.42 -8.30
N ALA A 293 22.18 4.40 -7.47
CA ALA A 293 23.22 4.28 -6.47
C ALA A 293 22.67 3.78 -5.11
N GLY A 294 21.36 3.57 -5.00
CA GLY A 294 20.69 3.15 -3.76
C GLY A 294 20.58 4.23 -2.69
N LYS A 295 20.83 5.48 -3.04
CA LYS A 295 20.89 6.64 -2.13
C LYS A 295 19.96 7.79 -2.57
N GLY A 296 19.01 7.51 -3.43
CA GLY A 296 18.31 8.54 -4.18
C GLY A 296 19.20 9.08 -5.32
N GLY A 297 18.66 9.96 -6.11
CA GLY A 297 19.36 10.56 -7.25
C GLY A 297 18.45 11.47 -8.04
N VAL A 298 18.99 12.05 -9.14
CA VAL A 298 18.18 12.89 -10.01
C VAL A 298 17.17 12.02 -10.76
N ALA A 299 15.90 12.30 -10.52
CA ALA A 299 14.81 11.60 -11.17
C ALA A 299 14.77 11.90 -12.68
N LYS A 300 14.45 10.91 -13.50
CA LYS A 300 14.42 10.99 -14.95
C LYS A 300 12.98 11.10 -15.44
N ARG A 301 12.66 12.18 -16.14
CA ARG A 301 11.38 12.34 -16.83
C ARG A 301 11.38 11.60 -18.16
N ALA A 302 10.30 10.90 -18.45
CA ALA A 302 10.05 10.21 -19.71
C ALA A 302 8.74 10.65 -20.35
N VAL A 303 8.66 10.54 -21.68
CA VAL A 303 7.46 10.86 -22.46
C VAL A 303 7.25 9.79 -23.51
N LEU A 304 6.06 9.21 -23.56
CA LEU A 304 5.61 8.28 -24.60
C LEU A 304 4.47 8.92 -25.39
N PRO A 305 4.72 9.36 -26.63
CA PRO A 305 3.64 9.75 -27.53
C PRO A 305 2.87 8.53 -28.00
N PHE A 306 1.54 8.63 -28.05
CA PHE A 306 0.70 7.55 -28.56
C PHE A 306 -0.53 8.09 -29.28
N ARG A 307 -1.10 7.25 -30.16
CA ARG A 307 -2.37 7.51 -30.82
C ARG A 307 -3.44 6.58 -30.26
N ALA A 308 -4.51 7.14 -29.74
CA ALA A 308 -5.58 6.34 -29.17
C ALA A 308 -6.28 5.51 -30.26
N ALA A 309 -6.34 4.19 -30.05
CA ALA A 309 -7.03 3.26 -30.94
C ALA A 309 -8.54 3.16 -30.63
N SER A 310 -8.95 3.49 -29.41
CA SER A 310 -10.33 3.35 -28.94
C SER A 310 -10.74 4.52 -28.01
N SER A 311 -11.98 4.51 -27.52
CA SER A 311 -12.48 5.45 -26.53
C SER A 311 -11.92 5.23 -25.12
N ARG A 312 -11.21 4.12 -24.90
CA ARG A 312 -10.52 3.78 -23.65
C ARG A 312 -9.10 3.33 -23.97
N THR A 313 -8.12 3.87 -23.26
CA THR A 313 -6.72 3.46 -23.35
C THR A 313 -6.26 3.00 -21.99
N ARG A 314 -5.67 1.80 -21.95
CA ARG A 314 -5.03 1.28 -20.74
C ARG A 314 -3.59 1.80 -20.67
N VAL A 315 -3.25 2.41 -19.55
CA VAL A 315 -1.88 2.84 -19.18
C VAL A 315 -1.37 1.85 -18.12
N VAL A 316 -0.15 1.35 -18.31
CA VAL A 316 0.46 0.34 -17.42
C VAL A 316 1.90 0.68 -17.15
N PHE A 317 2.35 0.41 -15.92
CA PHE A 317 3.76 0.48 -15.54
C PHE A 317 4.18 -0.77 -14.79
N PHE A 318 5.37 -1.29 -15.10
CA PHE A 318 6.04 -2.33 -14.32
C PHE A 318 7.56 -2.20 -14.43
N SER A 319 8.29 -2.83 -13.52
CA SER A 319 9.74 -2.96 -13.62
C SER A 319 10.09 -4.10 -14.57
N SER A 320 11.15 -3.93 -15.37
CA SER A 320 11.69 -5.05 -16.18
C SER A 320 12.48 -6.05 -15.37
N PHE A 321 13.08 -5.61 -14.25
CA PHE A 321 14.03 -6.39 -13.46
C PHE A 321 13.47 -6.73 -12.08
N TYR A 322 13.84 -7.90 -11.60
CA TYR A 322 13.64 -8.34 -10.24
C TYR A 322 14.91 -8.02 -9.46
N THR A 323 14.82 -7.09 -8.51
CA THR A 323 15.97 -6.56 -7.79
C THR A 323 15.77 -6.69 -6.29
N THR A 324 16.86 -6.94 -5.56
CA THR A 324 16.90 -6.95 -4.10
C THR A 324 17.78 -5.82 -3.57
N ARG A 325 17.51 -5.37 -2.36
CA ARG A 325 18.32 -4.36 -1.68
C ARG A 325 19.73 -4.87 -1.43
N SER A 326 20.71 -3.98 -1.51
CA SER A 326 22.11 -4.32 -1.33
C SER A 326 22.58 -4.37 0.13
N ASP A 327 21.76 -3.88 1.05
CA ASP A 327 22.07 -3.85 2.50
C ASP A 327 21.60 -5.10 3.25
N ASP A 328 20.58 -5.80 2.76
CA ASP A 328 20.06 -7.02 3.39
C ASP A 328 20.00 -8.23 2.44
N MET A 329 20.26 -8.02 1.15
CA MET A 329 20.30 -9.04 0.09
C MET A 329 19.03 -9.90 -0.02
N SER A 330 17.94 -9.49 0.56
CA SER A 330 16.69 -10.25 0.67
C SER A 330 15.44 -9.46 0.32
N SER A 331 15.32 -8.22 0.81
CA SER A 331 14.14 -7.39 0.56
C SER A 331 14.05 -6.97 -0.90
N LEU A 332 12.85 -7.07 -1.46
CA LEU A 332 12.58 -6.60 -2.82
C LEU A 332 12.63 -5.09 -2.91
N CYS A 333 13.15 -4.60 -4.03
CA CYS A 333 13.17 -3.19 -4.36
C CYS A 333 13.08 -2.96 -5.87
N GLY A 334 12.85 -1.72 -6.28
CA GLY A 334 12.74 -1.42 -7.70
C GLY A 334 12.70 0.08 -8.01
N PRO A 335 12.40 0.42 -9.26
CA PRO A 335 12.25 1.82 -9.65
C PRO A 335 10.99 2.44 -9.03
N VAL A 336 11.12 3.72 -8.70
CA VAL A 336 10.00 4.57 -8.26
C VAL A 336 9.40 5.26 -9.47
N ILE A 337 8.09 5.29 -9.56
CA ILE A 337 7.33 6.08 -10.54
C ILE A 337 6.53 7.17 -9.85
N ASP A 338 6.41 8.33 -10.54
CA ASP A 338 5.70 9.50 -10.04
C ASP A 338 5.33 10.47 -11.18
N ASP A 339 4.55 11.50 -10.87
CA ASP A 339 4.16 12.61 -11.77
C ASP A 339 3.63 12.12 -13.13
N VAL A 340 2.72 11.14 -13.08
CA VAL A 340 2.11 10.52 -14.26
C VAL A 340 1.02 11.41 -14.84
N ALA A 341 1.15 11.75 -16.11
CA ALA A 341 0.15 12.55 -16.80
C ALA A 341 -0.07 12.07 -18.23
N VAL A 342 -1.32 12.08 -18.67
CA VAL A 342 -1.69 11.93 -20.08
C VAL A 342 -2.40 13.18 -20.54
N VAL A 343 -1.81 13.84 -21.54
CA VAL A 343 -2.37 15.07 -22.12
C VAL A 343 -2.58 14.91 -23.63
N SER A 344 -3.60 15.57 -24.17
CA SER A 344 -3.78 15.60 -25.62
C SER A 344 -2.74 16.53 -26.28
N VAL A 345 -2.14 16.04 -27.35
CA VAL A 345 -1.20 16.82 -28.17
C VAL A 345 -1.95 17.43 -29.36
N ARG A 346 -1.80 18.75 -29.57
CA ARG A 346 -2.31 19.36 -30.78
C ARG A 346 -1.46 18.89 -31.98
N ALA A 347 -2.11 18.39 -33.02
CA ALA A 347 -1.43 18.16 -34.27
C ALA A 347 -0.81 19.50 -34.74
N ARG A 348 0.49 19.55 -34.93
CA ARG A 348 1.09 20.70 -35.64
C ARG A 348 0.47 20.73 -37.04
N ALA A 349 -0.18 21.84 -37.38
CA ALA A 349 -0.56 22.05 -38.77
C ALA A 349 0.67 21.91 -39.65
N PRO A 350 0.59 21.20 -40.80
CA PRO A 350 1.70 21.14 -41.73
C PRO A 350 2.09 22.58 -42.09
N LYS A 351 3.37 22.92 -41.95
CA LYS A 351 3.86 24.18 -42.50
C LYS A 351 3.54 24.11 -44.00
N ARG A 352 2.68 24.98 -44.46
CA ARG A 352 2.53 25.20 -45.91
C ARG A 352 3.89 25.62 -46.42
N ALA A 353 4.42 24.82 -47.36
CA ALA A 353 5.63 25.16 -48.13
C ALA A 353 5.36 26.36 -49.03
#